data_3a28a98aa63823fed0bb373afa55c4f8
#
_entry.id   3a28a98aa63823fed0bb373afa55c4f8
#
_cell.length_a   1.000
_cell.length_b   1.000
_cell.length_c   1.000
_cell.angle_alpha   90.00
_cell.angle_beta   90.00
_cell.angle_gamma   90.00
#
_symmetry.space_group_name_H-M   'P 1'
#
loop_
_entity.id
_entity.type
_entity.pdbx_description
1 polymer ?
#
loop_
_entity_poly.entity_id
_entity_poly.type
_entity_poly.pdbx_seq_one_letter_code
_entity_poly.pdbx_strand_id
1 'polypeptide(L)'
;MRVLILSWEYPPIVEGGLARHVRKLSEQLVVAGVDVDVVTRGGGRLSESEDRHGVAVHRVREPDFPKDDLDAFIAWVEHMNGDMLAAALTLDGPFDLVHSHDWLVADAAEALARRFGVPWLVTVHATEYGRHQGWVDKHPQSHIHAVERRMVRRADRVITCSHYMRGHVADVFGVDPDRVNAIPNGIDPTDLQPVEDLPRLRAHFAAPDEKLVLMVGRLVYEKGFHLALDAMPRLIERLGGVRFLVAGSGTAESELKAQAQKLRLMEHGSFVGWTGDDVLHSLYRIADLCVVPSLFEPFGLVALEAMASGCPCIVADTGGLREVVPGGRRVGLRFRARDPRSLARMAEQLLSDDALRDRLVAEAGEWVLRFDWADVARQTADVYADLRGARVW
;
A
#
# COMPACT_ATOMS: atom_id res chain seq x y z
N MET A 1 21.04 1.16 18.75
CA MET A 1 19.68 0.70 19.15
C MET A 1 19.35 -0.48 18.27
N ARG A 2 18.83 -1.57 18.87
CA ARG A 2 18.47 -2.78 18.14
C ARG A 2 16.96 -3.01 18.21
N VAL A 3 16.33 -3.13 17.04
CA VAL A 3 14.86 -3.20 16.88
C VAL A 3 14.48 -4.53 16.24
N LEU A 4 13.48 -5.19 16.81
CA LEU A 4 12.86 -6.38 16.25
C LEU A 4 11.59 -5.99 15.49
N ILE A 5 11.61 -6.12 14.17
CA ILE A 5 10.46 -5.86 13.30
C ILE A 5 9.73 -7.16 13.00
N LEU A 6 8.40 -7.18 13.15
CA LEU A 6 7.56 -8.28 12.71
C LEU A 6 6.67 -7.84 11.54
N SER A 7 6.74 -8.61 10.46
CA SER A 7 5.87 -8.42 9.29
C SER A 7 5.46 -9.76 8.70
N TRP A 8 4.20 -9.91 8.30
CA TRP A 8 3.73 -11.14 7.68
C TRP A 8 4.23 -11.32 6.25
N GLU A 9 4.73 -10.27 5.61
CA GLU A 9 5.38 -10.31 4.29
C GLU A 9 6.67 -9.48 4.28
N TYR A 10 7.68 -10.01 3.57
CA TYR A 10 8.95 -9.37 3.26
C TYR A 10 9.50 -9.99 1.97
N PRO A 11 10.10 -9.22 1.04
CA PRO A 11 10.55 -9.77 -0.23
C PRO A 11 11.49 -10.99 -0.07
N PRO A 12 11.33 -12.04 -0.91
CA PRO A 12 10.57 -12.07 -2.16
C PRO A 12 9.08 -12.38 -2.02
N ILE A 13 8.54 -12.57 -0.80
CA ILE A 13 7.10 -12.75 -0.59
C ILE A 13 6.46 -11.36 -0.59
N VAL A 14 5.66 -11.07 -1.61
CA VAL A 14 5.01 -9.77 -1.82
C VAL A 14 3.54 -9.99 -2.18
N GLU A 15 2.64 -9.63 -1.26
CA GLU A 15 1.19 -9.62 -1.49
C GLU A 15 0.67 -8.21 -1.81
N GLY A 16 1.47 -7.19 -1.45
CA GLY A 16 1.11 -5.80 -1.67
C GLY A 16 2.21 -4.82 -1.34
N GLY A 17 1.83 -3.59 -1.04
CA GLY A 17 2.77 -2.51 -0.71
C GLY A 17 3.51 -2.69 0.62
N LEU A 18 2.98 -3.53 1.52
CA LEU A 18 3.54 -3.74 2.86
C LEU A 18 4.96 -4.32 2.80
N ALA A 19 5.18 -5.37 2.00
CA ALA A 19 6.50 -6.00 1.88
C ALA A 19 7.56 -4.99 1.43
N ARG A 20 7.23 -4.14 0.44
CA ARG A 20 8.13 -3.09 -0.05
C ARG A 20 8.37 -2.02 1.01
N HIS A 21 7.32 -1.62 1.74
CA HIS A 21 7.43 -0.67 2.84
C HIS A 21 8.38 -1.18 3.92
N VAL A 22 8.16 -2.40 4.43
CA VAL A 22 8.99 -2.97 5.50
C VAL A 22 10.44 -3.11 5.06
N ARG A 23 10.69 -3.59 3.83
CA ARG A 23 12.05 -3.66 3.27
C ARG A 23 12.74 -2.29 3.27
N LYS A 24 12.12 -1.31 2.60
CA LYS A 24 12.73 0.02 2.43
C LYS A 24 12.92 0.73 3.77
N LEU A 25 11.94 0.65 4.67
CA LEU A 25 12.06 1.19 6.01
C LEU A 25 13.22 0.54 6.77
N SER A 26 13.32 -0.79 6.76
CA SER A 26 14.38 -1.52 7.46
C SER A 26 15.76 -1.18 6.92
N GLU A 27 15.93 -1.16 5.59
CA GLU A 27 17.18 -0.78 4.93
C GLU A 27 17.61 0.66 5.30
N GLN A 28 16.66 1.60 5.31
CA GLN A 28 16.96 3.01 5.66
C GLN A 28 17.16 3.23 7.17
N LEU A 29 16.54 2.44 8.03
CA LEU A 29 16.82 2.43 9.47
C LEU A 29 18.26 1.96 9.73
N VAL A 30 18.74 0.95 9.02
CA VAL A 30 20.15 0.51 9.10
C VAL A 30 21.09 1.63 8.68
N VAL A 31 20.81 2.34 7.58
CA VAL A 31 21.57 3.52 7.14
C VAL A 31 21.57 4.61 8.21
N ALA A 32 20.45 4.76 8.95
CA ALA A 32 20.33 5.71 10.06
C ALA A 32 21.00 5.23 11.38
N GLY A 33 21.67 4.07 11.38
CA GLY A 33 22.42 3.55 12.54
C GLY A 33 21.57 2.75 13.53
N VAL A 34 20.45 2.18 13.09
CA VAL A 34 19.60 1.25 13.87
C VAL A 34 19.95 -0.18 13.45
N ASP A 35 20.24 -1.06 14.40
CA ASP A 35 20.38 -2.49 14.14
C ASP A 35 18.96 -3.08 13.98
N VAL A 36 18.69 -3.74 12.86
CA VAL A 36 17.35 -4.23 12.52
C VAL A 36 17.37 -5.73 12.28
N ASP A 37 16.55 -6.43 13.06
CA ASP A 37 16.16 -7.81 12.81
C ASP A 37 14.69 -7.84 12.33
N VAL A 38 14.41 -8.52 11.23
CA VAL A 38 13.06 -8.73 10.70
C VAL A 38 12.67 -10.19 10.85
N VAL A 39 11.59 -10.47 11.57
CA VAL A 39 10.96 -11.80 11.59
C VAL A 39 9.75 -11.77 10.68
N THR A 40 9.74 -12.68 9.71
CA THR A 40 8.70 -12.75 8.67
C THR A 40 8.39 -14.18 8.28
N ARG A 41 7.29 -14.39 7.56
CA ARG A 41 7.00 -15.70 6.98
C ARG A 41 8.00 -16.05 5.88
N GLY A 42 8.25 -17.32 5.71
CA GLY A 42 9.06 -17.90 4.66
C GLY A 42 8.33 -19.05 4.00
N GLY A 43 8.96 -19.69 3.06
CA GLY A 43 8.38 -20.87 2.41
C GLY A 43 9.26 -21.35 1.26
N GLY A 44 8.97 -22.56 0.77
CA GLY A 44 9.63 -23.13 -0.39
C GLY A 44 11.14 -23.32 -0.19
N ARG A 45 11.94 -22.60 -1.01
CA ARG A 45 13.42 -22.68 -1.01
C ARG A 45 14.09 -21.45 -0.38
N LEU A 46 13.34 -20.61 0.33
CA LEU A 46 13.90 -19.43 0.99
C LEU A 46 14.78 -19.85 2.17
N SER A 47 15.88 -19.12 2.37
CA SER A 47 16.75 -19.29 3.53
C SER A 47 16.00 -18.91 4.81
N GLU A 48 16.21 -19.67 5.89
CA GLU A 48 15.65 -19.37 7.21
C GLU A 48 16.23 -18.07 7.79
N SER A 49 17.48 -17.75 7.45
CA SER A 49 18.12 -16.49 7.83
C SER A 49 19.01 -15.97 6.71
N GLU A 50 18.99 -14.67 6.47
CA GLU A 50 19.84 -13.99 5.51
C GLU A 50 20.13 -12.54 5.96
N ASP A 51 21.27 -11.99 5.54
CA ASP A 51 21.52 -10.55 5.58
C ASP A 51 21.08 -9.91 4.26
N ARG A 52 20.28 -8.87 4.34
CA ARG A 52 19.88 -8.07 3.18
C ARG A 52 20.15 -6.61 3.44
N HIS A 53 21.21 -6.08 2.84
CA HIS A 53 21.62 -4.68 3.00
C HIS A 53 21.80 -4.26 4.47
N GLY A 54 22.35 -5.15 5.30
CA GLY A 54 22.55 -4.94 6.73
C GLY A 54 21.33 -5.21 7.61
N VAL A 55 20.22 -5.65 7.03
CA VAL A 55 19.02 -6.11 7.75
C VAL A 55 19.13 -7.62 7.98
N ALA A 56 19.09 -8.07 9.24
CA ALA A 56 19.03 -9.49 9.57
C ALA A 56 17.59 -10.00 9.38
N VAL A 57 17.34 -10.79 8.34
CA VAL A 57 16.00 -11.32 8.02
C VAL A 57 15.89 -12.77 8.47
N HIS A 58 14.91 -13.07 9.33
CA HIS A 58 14.62 -14.39 9.88
C HIS A 58 13.26 -14.85 9.38
N ARG A 59 13.23 -15.98 8.66
CA ARG A 59 12.00 -16.50 8.04
C ARG A 59 11.51 -17.73 8.78
N VAL A 60 10.25 -17.68 9.19
CA VAL A 60 9.59 -18.86 9.75
C VAL A 60 8.95 -19.68 8.62
N ARG A 61 9.02 -20.99 8.76
CA ARG A 61 8.35 -21.89 7.82
C ARG A 61 6.85 -21.77 8.01
N GLU A 62 6.13 -21.49 6.92
CA GLU A 62 4.68 -21.42 6.96
C GLU A 62 4.04 -22.73 6.50
N PRO A 63 2.87 -23.11 7.06
CA PRO A 63 1.99 -24.12 6.45
C PRO A 63 1.44 -23.61 5.11
N ASP A 64 0.85 -24.50 4.32
CA ASP A 64 0.20 -24.14 3.07
C ASP A 64 -0.82 -23.01 3.29
N PHE A 65 -0.71 -21.96 2.50
CA PHE A 65 -1.57 -20.78 2.61
C PHE A 65 -3.01 -21.12 2.18
N PRO A 66 -4.02 -20.92 3.04
CA PRO A 66 -5.42 -21.21 2.70
C PRO A 66 -5.97 -20.13 1.77
N LYS A 67 -6.28 -20.49 0.53
CA LYS A 67 -6.66 -19.51 -0.50
C LYS A 67 -8.12 -19.07 -0.43
N ASP A 68 -9.03 -19.94 0.02
CA ASP A 68 -10.48 -19.74 -0.17
C ASP A 68 -11.30 -19.93 1.11
N ASP A 69 -10.68 -20.16 2.26
CA ASP A 69 -11.35 -20.37 3.55
C ASP A 69 -10.84 -19.34 4.58
N LEU A 70 -11.73 -18.43 4.97
CA LEU A 70 -11.41 -17.34 5.89
C LEU A 70 -11.19 -17.82 7.34
N ASP A 71 -11.85 -18.88 7.77
CA ASP A 71 -11.62 -19.48 9.10
C ASP A 71 -10.26 -20.18 9.13
N ALA A 72 -9.94 -20.92 8.07
CA ALA A 72 -8.62 -21.51 7.90
C ALA A 72 -7.52 -20.43 7.80
N PHE A 73 -7.82 -19.28 7.20
CA PHE A 73 -6.89 -18.15 7.18
C PHE A 73 -6.61 -17.58 8.57
N ILE A 74 -7.62 -17.43 9.42
CA ILE A 74 -7.41 -16.96 10.81
C ILE A 74 -6.57 -17.96 11.59
N ALA A 75 -6.89 -19.26 11.51
CA ALA A 75 -6.12 -20.31 12.15
C ALA A 75 -4.67 -20.35 11.64
N TRP A 76 -4.47 -20.11 10.35
CA TRP A 76 -3.13 -19.97 9.74
C TRP A 76 -2.36 -18.79 10.32
N VAL A 77 -3.01 -17.61 10.49
CA VAL A 77 -2.41 -16.42 11.13
C VAL A 77 -1.99 -16.72 12.57
N GLU A 78 -2.84 -17.41 13.35
CA GLU A 78 -2.52 -17.81 14.73
C GLU A 78 -1.29 -18.72 14.77
N HIS A 79 -1.22 -19.72 13.88
CA HIS A 79 -0.07 -20.62 13.77
C HIS A 79 1.22 -19.86 13.40
N MET A 80 1.16 -18.99 12.39
CA MET A 80 2.27 -18.14 11.97
C MET A 80 2.80 -17.28 13.14
N ASN A 81 1.90 -16.70 13.94
CA ASN A 81 2.29 -15.94 15.14
C ASN A 81 3.04 -16.81 16.16
N GLY A 82 2.61 -18.07 16.35
CA GLY A 82 3.30 -19.04 17.20
C GLY A 82 4.74 -19.32 16.72
N ASP A 83 4.91 -19.54 15.42
CA ASP A 83 6.21 -19.80 14.82
C ASP A 83 7.12 -18.55 14.86
N MET A 84 6.58 -17.36 14.59
CA MET A 84 7.32 -16.10 14.70
C MET A 84 7.78 -15.83 16.14
N LEU A 85 6.90 -16.08 17.13
CA LEU A 85 7.27 -15.98 18.54
C LEU A 85 8.40 -16.94 18.89
N ALA A 86 8.26 -18.21 18.51
CA ALA A 86 9.29 -19.22 18.79
C ALA A 86 10.63 -18.86 18.15
N ALA A 87 10.65 -18.48 16.88
CA ALA A 87 11.86 -18.07 16.17
C ALA A 87 12.52 -16.84 16.81
N ALA A 88 11.74 -15.80 17.11
CA ALA A 88 12.29 -14.58 17.71
C ALA A 88 12.89 -14.80 19.10
N LEU A 89 12.37 -15.77 19.87
CA LEU A 89 12.93 -16.14 21.18
C LEU A 89 14.29 -16.85 21.11
N THR A 90 14.69 -17.34 19.92
CA THR A 90 16.02 -17.96 19.72
C THR A 90 17.08 -16.94 19.29
N LEU A 91 16.69 -15.71 18.98
CA LEU A 91 17.62 -14.68 18.54
C LEU A 91 18.42 -14.13 19.74
N ASP A 92 19.69 -13.88 19.51
CA ASP A 92 20.55 -13.25 20.50
C ASP A 92 20.06 -11.82 20.79
N GLY A 93 19.74 -11.51 22.06
CA GLY A 93 19.32 -10.19 22.51
C GLY A 93 20.50 -9.33 22.97
N PRO A 94 20.25 -8.17 23.59
CA PRO A 94 18.92 -7.60 23.85
C PRO A 94 18.34 -6.82 22.69
N PHE A 95 17.01 -6.73 22.61
CA PHE A 95 16.28 -5.77 21.78
C PHE A 95 15.86 -4.57 22.61
N ASP A 96 15.85 -3.39 22.01
CA ASP A 96 15.39 -2.13 22.65
C ASP A 96 13.90 -1.88 22.42
N LEU A 97 13.31 -2.47 21.35
CA LEU A 97 11.94 -2.23 20.93
C LEU A 97 11.45 -3.37 20.01
N VAL A 98 10.14 -3.66 20.06
CA VAL A 98 9.42 -4.49 19.09
C VAL A 98 8.54 -3.59 18.24
N HIS A 99 8.65 -3.69 16.90
CA HIS A 99 7.84 -2.96 15.93
C HIS A 99 7.08 -3.94 15.04
N SER A 100 5.76 -3.91 15.04
CA SER A 100 4.91 -4.78 14.22
C SER A 100 4.15 -4.01 13.16
N HIS A 101 3.89 -4.67 12.03
CA HIS A 101 3.15 -4.11 10.91
C HIS A 101 1.82 -4.85 10.72
N ASP A 102 0.71 -4.12 10.92
CA ASP A 102 -0.68 -4.60 10.86
C ASP A 102 -1.01 -5.72 11.87
N TRP A 103 -2.25 -6.19 11.84
CA TRP A 103 -2.82 -7.10 12.81
C TRP A 103 -2.31 -8.55 12.70
N LEU A 104 -1.84 -8.95 11.52
CA LEU A 104 -1.45 -10.33 11.23
C LEU A 104 -0.30 -10.86 12.10
N VAL A 105 0.50 -9.99 12.68
CA VAL A 105 1.65 -10.33 13.55
C VAL A 105 1.51 -9.79 14.97
N ALA A 106 0.31 -9.30 15.31
CA ALA A 106 0.08 -8.59 16.56
C ALA A 106 0.27 -9.46 17.80
N ASP A 107 -0.16 -10.72 17.77
CA ASP A 107 -0.08 -11.62 18.92
C ASP A 107 1.38 -11.98 19.25
N ALA A 108 2.19 -12.30 18.24
CA ALA A 108 3.61 -12.54 18.43
C ALA A 108 4.33 -11.29 18.96
N ALA A 109 4.05 -10.13 18.37
CA ALA A 109 4.68 -8.87 18.75
C ALA A 109 4.35 -8.47 20.20
N GLU A 110 3.07 -8.56 20.61
CA GLU A 110 2.65 -8.31 21.98
C GLU A 110 3.35 -9.24 22.99
N ALA A 111 3.41 -10.53 22.66
CA ALA A 111 4.07 -11.53 23.50
C ALA A 111 5.58 -11.27 23.63
N LEU A 112 6.26 -10.92 22.53
CA LEU A 112 7.69 -10.61 22.51
C LEU A 112 8.01 -9.34 23.29
N ALA A 113 7.25 -8.26 23.10
CA ALA A 113 7.45 -7.01 23.83
C ALA A 113 7.33 -7.21 25.34
N ARG A 114 6.34 -7.99 25.78
CA ARG A 114 6.21 -8.37 27.20
C ARG A 114 7.36 -9.24 27.70
N ARG A 115 7.76 -10.23 26.88
CA ARG A 115 8.83 -11.18 27.27
C ARG A 115 10.18 -10.53 27.40
N PHE A 116 10.48 -9.57 26.52
CA PHE A 116 11.73 -8.80 26.53
C PHE A 116 11.67 -7.59 27.48
N GLY A 117 10.48 -7.18 27.93
CA GLY A 117 10.29 -6.00 28.77
C GLY A 117 10.54 -4.68 28.04
N VAL A 118 10.31 -4.64 26.73
CA VAL A 118 10.56 -3.49 25.85
C VAL A 118 9.27 -2.85 25.32
N PRO A 119 9.30 -1.61 24.81
CA PRO A 119 8.15 -0.98 24.17
C PRO A 119 7.67 -1.76 22.94
N TRP A 120 6.36 -1.67 22.71
CA TRP A 120 5.70 -2.17 21.50
C TRP A 120 5.19 -1.02 20.64
N LEU A 121 5.72 -0.88 19.44
CA LEU A 121 5.26 0.03 18.41
C LEU A 121 4.49 -0.75 17.34
N VAL A 122 3.43 -0.15 16.81
CA VAL A 122 2.62 -0.72 15.73
C VAL A 122 2.52 0.26 14.58
N THR A 123 2.79 -0.19 13.36
CA THR A 123 2.38 0.54 12.15
C THR A 123 1.08 -0.07 11.60
N VAL A 124 0.04 0.77 11.46
CA VAL A 124 -1.26 0.42 10.87
C VAL A 124 -1.32 0.96 9.45
N HIS A 125 -1.24 0.05 8.47
CA HIS A 125 -1.28 0.40 7.04
C HIS A 125 -2.71 0.54 6.51
N ALA A 126 -3.64 -0.23 7.06
CA ALA A 126 -5.07 -0.15 6.77
C ALA A 126 -5.86 -0.73 7.94
N THR A 127 -7.17 -0.51 7.96
CA THR A 127 -8.06 -1.14 8.93
C THR A 127 -9.15 -1.93 8.23
N GLU A 128 -9.59 -3.01 8.87
CA GLU A 128 -10.72 -3.80 8.39
C GLU A 128 -11.99 -2.94 8.32
N TYR A 129 -12.20 -2.08 9.31
CA TYR A 129 -13.30 -1.11 9.32
C TYR A 129 -13.30 -0.22 8.07
N GLY A 130 -12.15 0.29 7.67
CA GLY A 130 -12.03 1.13 6.48
C GLY A 130 -12.26 0.36 5.18
N ARG A 131 -11.68 -0.83 5.04
CA ARG A 131 -11.84 -1.71 3.86
C ARG A 131 -13.30 -2.06 3.62
N HIS A 132 -14.02 -2.38 4.68
CA HIS A 132 -15.44 -2.77 4.64
C HIS A 132 -16.42 -1.62 4.87
N GLN A 133 -15.97 -0.35 4.77
CA GLN A 133 -16.84 0.84 4.89
C GLN A 133 -17.66 0.85 6.18
N GLY A 134 -17.09 0.33 7.29
CA GLY A 134 -17.74 0.21 8.59
C GLY A 134 -18.49 -1.11 8.84
N TRP A 135 -18.63 -1.97 7.84
CA TRP A 135 -19.31 -3.26 7.99
C TRP A 135 -18.37 -4.32 8.57
N VAL A 136 -18.25 -4.35 9.89
CA VAL A 136 -17.37 -5.28 10.63
C VAL A 136 -18.13 -6.08 11.69
N ASP A 137 -19.44 -6.23 11.53
CA ASP A 137 -20.31 -6.89 12.53
C ASP A 137 -20.31 -8.41 12.41
N LYS A 138 -19.90 -8.93 11.25
CA LYS A 138 -19.92 -10.36 10.96
C LYS A 138 -18.51 -10.94 10.93
N HIS A 139 -18.37 -12.20 11.31
CA HIS A 139 -17.16 -12.97 11.13
C HIS A 139 -16.87 -13.16 9.63
N PRO A 140 -15.60 -13.06 9.18
CA PRO A 140 -14.36 -12.87 9.96
C PRO A 140 -14.02 -11.40 10.25
N GLN A 141 -14.71 -10.43 9.65
CA GLN A 141 -14.39 -9.00 9.81
C GLN A 141 -14.47 -8.52 11.26
N SER A 142 -15.46 -9.04 12.02
CA SER A 142 -15.59 -8.71 13.46
C SER A 142 -14.42 -9.24 14.28
N HIS A 143 -13.87 -10.41 13.95
CA HIS A 143 -12.68 -10.96 14.59
C HIS A 143 -11.45 -10.10 14.29
N ILE A 144 -11.18 -9.81 13.01
CA ILE A 144 -10.05 -8.98 12.58
C ILE A 144 -10.11 -7.61 13.23
N HIS A 145 -11.27 -6.95 13.18
CA HIS A 145 -11.49 -5.66 13.83
C HIS A 145 -11.24 -5.69 15.35
N ALA A 146 -11.61 -6.78 16.02
CA ALA A 146 -11.33 -6.96 17.45
C ALA A 146 -9.83 -7.09 17.73
N VAL A 147 -9.08 -7.80 16.88
CA VAL A 147 -7.61 -7.91 16.97
C VAL A 147 -6.97 -6.53 16.74
N GLU A 148 -7.34 -5.81 15.68
CA GLU A 148 -6.86 -4.46 15.39
C GLU A 148 -7.10 -3.51 16.57
N ARG A 149 -8.30 -3.54 17.14
CA ARG A 149 -8.67 -2.72 18.30
C ARG A 149 -7.81 -3.05 19.53
N ARG A 150 -7.59 -4.34 19.82
CA ARG A 150 -6.71 -4.78 20.91
C ARG A 150 -5.29 -4.31 20.68
N MET A 151 -4.75 -4.52 19.48
CA MET A 151 -3.41 -4.13 19.06
C MET A 151 -3.17 -2.62 19.26
N VAL A 152 -4.02 -1.78 18.67
CA VAL A 152 -3.89 -0.31 18.74
C VAL A 152 -4.01 0.21 20.20
N ARG A 153 -4.88 -0.40 21.02
CA ARG A 153 -5.05 0.01 22.41
C ARG A 153 -3.90 -0.38 23.31
N ARG A 154 -3.24 -1.51 23.04
CA ARG A 154 -2.18 -2.08 23.90
C ARG A 154 -0.78 -1.64 23.49
N ALA A 155 -0.56 -1.29 22.24
CA ALA A 155 0.72 -0.76 21.79
C ALA A 155 1.08 0.52 22.55
N ASP A 156 2.35 0.72 22.87
CA ASP A 156 2.84 1.94 23.53
C ASP A 156 2.70 3.15 22.61
N ARG A 157 2.85 2.95 21.29
CA ARG A 157 2.71 3.98 20.26
C ARG A 157 2.19 3.35 18.96
N VAL A 158 1.55 4.15 18.13
CA VAL A 158 1.04 3.72 16.81
C VAL A 158 1.59 4.67 15.74
N ILE A 159 2.00 4.11 14.59
CA ILE A 159 2.29 4.86 13.37
C ILE A 159 1.19 4.56 12.34
N THR A 160 0.81 5.55 11.56
CA THR A 160 -0.08 5.43 10.41
C THR A 160 0.52 6.16 9.21
N CYS A 161 0.13 5.75 8.00
CA CYS A 161 0.72 6.25 6.76
C CYS A 161 0.20 7.63 6.30
N SER A 162 -0.71 8.26 7.04
CA SER A 162 -1.28 9.58 6.70
C SER A 162 -1.97 10.23 7.89
N HIS A 163 -2.17 11.55 7.85
CA HIS A 163 -2.98 12.27 8.84
C HIS A 163 -4.44 11.81 8.82
N TYR A 164 -4.96 11.47 7.63
CA TYR A 164 -6.28 10.83 7.51
C TYR A 164 -6.34 9.55 8.34
N MET A 165 -5.37 8.66 8.18
CA MET A 165 -5.33 7.39 8.93
C MET A 165 -5.09 7.61 10.42
N ARG A 166 -4.34 8.64 10.82
CA ARG A 166 -4.19 9.04 12.23
C ARG A 166 -5.56 9.32 12.86
N GLY A 167 -6.36 10.18 12.24
CA GLY A 167 -7.72 10.49 12.70
C GLY A 167 -8.61 9.26 12.67
N HIS A 168 -8.60 8.51 11.56
CA HIS A 168 -9.39 7.29 11.39
C HIS A 168 -9.11 6.24 12.49
N VAL A 169 -7.85 5.96 12.77
CA VAL A 169 -7.44 4.99 13.82
C VAL A 169 -7.82 5.48 15.20
N ALA A 170 -7.63 6.78 15.49
CA ALA A 170 -8.02 7.37 16.77
C ALA A 170 -9.53 7.26 17.01
N ASP A 171 -10.33 7.60 16.01
CA ASP A 171 -11.80 7.59 16.07
C ASP A 171 -12.36 6.16 16.15
N VAL A 172 -11.92 5.25 15.26
CA VAL A 172 -12.46 3.88 15.17
C VAL A 172 -12.13 3.06 16.40
N PHE A 173 -10.92 3.20 16.96
CA PHE A 173 -10.50 2.39 18.10
C PHE A 173 -10.60 3.11 19.44
N GLY A 174 -10.95 4.39 19.45
CA GLY A 174 -11.13 5.20 20.67
C GLY A 174 -9.81 5.34 21.43
N VAL A 175 -8.74 5.75 20.77
CA VAL A 175 -7.43 6.03 21.36
C VAL A 175 -7.07 7.51 21.23
N ASP A 176 -6.22 7.99 22.13
CA ASP A 176 -5.73 9.36 22.10
C ASP A 176 -4.95 9.60 20.77
N PRO A 177 -5.32 10.62 19.98
CA PRO A 177 -4.59 10.97 18.74
C PRO A 177 -3.10 11.26 18.97
N ASP A 178 -2.71 11.69 20.15
CA ASP A 178 -1.31 11.97 20.48
C ASP A 178 -0.46 10.69 20.65
N ARG A 179 -1.10 9.53 20.76
CA ARG A 179 -0.44 8.22 20.68
C ARG A 179 -0.24 7.73 19.26
N VAL A 180 -0.80 8.43 18.26
CA VAL A 180 -0.78 8.03 16.86
C VAL A 180 0.05 9.02 16.04
N ASN A 181 1.18 8.58 15.51
CA ASN A 181 2.05 9.38 14.65
C ASN A 181 1.64 9.17 13.18
N ALA A 182 1.57 10.23 12.39
CA ALA A 182 1.40 10.13 10.95
C ALA A 182 2.77 10.24 10.27
N ILE A 183 3.25 9.15 9.69
CA ILE A 183 4.51 9.08 8.92
C ILE A 183 4.17 8.54 7.55
N PRO A 184 4.33 9.31 6.46
CA PRO A 184 3.94 8.89 5.13
C PRO A 184 4.79 7.72 4.63
N ASN A 185 4.28 6.96 3.66
CA ASN A 185 5.11 6.01 2.94
C ASN A 185 6.09 6.76 2.02
N GLY A 186 7.25 6.17 1.82
CA GLY A 186 8.25 6.67 0.89
C GLY A 186 8.05 6.16 -0.53
N ILE A 187 8.71 6.83 -1.46
CA ILE A 187 8.93 6.40 -2.84
C ILE A 187 10.41 6.57 -3.17
N ASP A 188 10.95 5.63 -3.93
CA ASP A 188 12.28 5.76 -4.53
C ASP A 188 12.10 5.70 -6.05
N PRO A 189 12.19 6.83 -6.76
CA PRO A 189 12.06 6.86 -8.21
C PRO A 189 13.07 5.96 -8.93
N THR A 190 14.21 5.65 -8.30
CA THR A 190 15.23 4.77 -8.90
C THR A 190 14.84 3.30 -8.89
N ASP A 191 13.90 2.90 -8.02
CA ASP A 191 13.33 1.53 -8.04
C ASP A 191 12.34 1.33 -9.19
N LEU A 192 11.84 2.41 -9.81
CA LEU A 192 10.83 2.35 -10.86
C LEU A 192 11.46 2.08 -12.23
N GLN A 193 12.04 0.88 -12.39
CA GLN A 193 12.75 0.47 -13.59
C GLN A 193 11.78 -0.13 -14.63
N PRO A 194 11.62 0.50 -15.81
CA PRO A 194 10.80 -0.04 -16.87
C PRO A 194 11.56 -1.09 -17.70
N VAL A 195 10.81 -1.85 -18.52
CA VAL A 195 11.37 -2.67 -19.58
C VAL A 195 12.04 -1.79 -20.66
N GLU A 196 12.94 -2.37 -21.46
CA GLU A 196 13.75 -1.61 -22.43
C GLU A 196 12.92 -1.02 -23.59
N ASP A 197 11.91 -1.74 -24.11
CA ASP A 197 11.14 -1.33 -25.29
C ASP A 197 9.74 -0.83 -24.95
N LEU A 198 9.66 0.38 -24.40
CA LEU A 198 8.39 1.05 -24.09
C LEU A 198 7.51 1.33 -25.34
N PRO A 199 8.06 1.77 -26.49
CA PRO A 199 7.25 1.95 -27.70
C PRO A 199 6.55 0.69 -28.16
N ARG A 200 7.23 -0.45 -28.14
CA ARG A 200 6.64 -1.74 -28.48
C ARG A 200 5.56 -2.16 -27.49
N LEU A 201 5.81 -1.96 -26.19
CA LEU A 201 4.82 -2.26 -25.15
C LEU A 201 3.57 -1.39 -25.34
N ARG A 202 3.72 -0.09 -25.62
CA ARG A 202 2.59 0.80 -25.86
C ARG A 202 1.78 0.36 -27.09
N ALA A 203 2.45 0.03 -28.20
CA ALA A 203 1.81 -0.41 -29.44
C ALA A 203 1.01 -1.71 -29.27
N HIS A 204 1.31 -2.52 -28.26
CA HIS A 204 0.51 -3.70 -27.91
C HIS A 204 -0.87 -3.34 -27.36
N PHE A 205 -1.01 -2.20 -26.68
CA PHE A 205 -2.24 -1.82 -25.95
C PHE A 205 -3.04 -0.71 -26.62
N ALA A 206 -2.38 0.17 -27.36
CA ALA A 206 -3.02 1.34 -27.97
C ALA A 206 -2.35 1.73 -29.30
N ALA A 207 -3.15 2.18 -30.26
CA ALA A 207 -2.64 2.81 -31.46
C ALA A 207 -1.99 4.18 -31.13
N PRO A 208 -1.18 4.75 -32.04
CA PRO A 208 -0.46 6.00 -31.78
C PRO A 208 -1.35 7.21 -31.45
N ASP A 209 -2.58 7.22 -31.97
CA ASP A 209 -3.58 8.26 -31.78
C ASP A 209 -4.57 7.97 -30.63
N GLU A 210 -4.51 6.78 -30.05
CA GLU A 210 -5.35 6.42 -28.91
C GLU A 210 -4.72 6.86 -27.56
N LYS A 211 -5.57 7.27 -26.63
CA LYS A 211 -5.19 7.58 -25.24
C LYS A 211 -5.32 6.34 -24.36
N LEU A 212 -4.31 6.08 -23.53
CA LEU A 212 -4.23 4.91 -22.66
C LEU A 212 -4.48 5.29 -21.21
N VAL A 213 -5.58 4.80 -20.64
CA VAL A 213 -5.97 5.00 -19.23
C VAL A 213 -5.59 3.77 -18.42
N LEU A 214 -4.78 3.95 -17.42
CA LEU A 214 -4.27 2.88 -16.54
C LEU A 214 -4.98 2.89 -15.18
N MET A 215 -5.37 1.72 -14.71
CA MET A 215 -5.87 1.45 -13.36
C MET A 215 -5.03 0.33 -12.75
N VAL A 216 -4.48 0.54 -11.55
CA VAL A 216 -3.56 -0.40 -10.89
C VAL A 216 -4.01 -0.68 -9.46
N GLY A 217 -3.93 -1.94 -9.04
CA GLY A 217 -4.12 -2.34 -7.65
C GLY A 217 -4.84 -3.67 -7.49
N ARG A 218 -5.04 -4.07 -6.22
CA ARG A 218 -5.85 -5.25 -5.91
C ARG A 218 -7.28 -5.04 -6.40
N LEU A 219 -7.82 -6.02 -7.11
CA LEU A 219 -9.19 -5.95 -7.64
C LEU A 219 -10.19 -6.33 -6.54
N VAL A 220 -10.42 -5.39 -5.62
CA VAL A 220 -11.33 -5.48 -4.48
C VAL A 220 -12.26 -4.28 -4.45
N TYR A 221 -13.41 -4.41 -3.79
CA TYR A 221 -14.47 -3.41 -3.83
C TYR A 221 -14.00 -2.00 -3.42
N GLU A 222 -13.22 -1.91 -2.33
CA GLU A 222 -12.76 -0.61 -1.80
C GLU A 222 -11.81 0.15 -2.74
N LYS A 223 -11.23 -0.51 -3.74
CA LYS A 223 -10.41 0.14 -4.77
C LYS A 223 -11.22 0.83 -5.88
N GLY A 224 -12.53 0.61 -5.93
CA GLY A 224 -13.45 1.41 -6.73
C GLY A 224 -13.33 1.27 -8.24
N PHE A 225 -12.69 0.24 -8.77
CA PHE A 225 -12.52 0.04 -10.23
C PHE A 225 -13.84 0.04 -10.99
N HIS A 226 -14.93 -0.42 -10.36
CA HIS A 226 -16.28 -0.36 -10.94
C HIS A 226 -16.71 1.06 -11.29
N LEU A 227 -16.32 2.07 -10.50
CA LEU A 227 -16.63 3.48 -10.80
C LEU A 227 -15.84 3.99 -12.01
N ALA A 228 -14.60 3.54 -12.16
CA ALA A 228 -13.79 3.90 -13.33
C ALA A 228 -14.36 3.25 -14.59
N LEU A 229 -14.77 1.98 -14.54
CA LEU A 229 -15.44 1.33 -15.66
C LEU A 229 -16.76 2.03 -16.04
N ASP A 230 -17.56 2.49 -15.06
CA ASP A 230 -18.79 3.27 -15.34
C ASP A 230 -18.51 4.63 -15.99
N ALA A 231 -17.31 5.19 -15.80
CA ALA A 231 -16.91 6.43 -16.44
C ALA A 231 -16.44 6.26 -17.89
N MET A 232 -15.93 5.08 -18.27
CA MET A 232 -15.29 4.81 -19.57
C MET A 232 -16.21 5.03 -20.77
N PRO A 233 -17.53 4.62 -20.79
CA PRO A 233 -18.39 4.82 -21.95
C PRO A 233 -18.48 6.30 -22.34
N ARG A 234 -18.63 7.19 -21.34
CA ARG A 234 -18.68 8.63 -21.57
C ARG A 234 -17.36 9.18 -22.10
N LEU A 235 -16.24 8.68 -21.60
CA LEU A 235 -14.92 9.13 -22.00
C LEU A 235 -14.63 8.72 -23.45
N ILE A 236 -14.97 7.49 -23.83
CA ILE A 236 -14.85 6.96 -25.18
C ILE A 236 -15.75 7.76 -26.14
N GLU A 237 -17.01 8.03 -25.77
CA GLU A 237 -17.94 8.84 -26.57
C GLU A 237 -17.38 10.24 -26.86
N ARG A 238 -16.74 10.87 -25.86
CA ARG A 238 -16.25 12.26 -25.95
C ARG A 238 -14.95 12.42 -26.70
N LEU A 239 -14.02 11.47 -26.54
CA LEU A 239 -12.65 11.57 -27.06
C LEU A 239 -12.39 10.65 -28.26
N GLY A 240 -13.24 9.66 -28.50
CA GLY A 240 -13.03 8.63 -29.54
C GLY A 240 -11.99 7.60 -29.12
N GLY A 241 -10.77 7.73 -29.58
CA GLY A 241 -9.68 6.77 -29.36
C GLY A 241 -9.20 6.70 -27.90
N VAL A 242 -9.94 6.01 -27.04
CA VAL A 242 -9.55 5.77 -25.63
C VAL A 242 -9.51 4.28 -25.35
N ARG A 243 -8.37 3.84 -24.83
CA ARG A 243 -8.14 2.47 -24.34
C ARG A 243 -7.95 2.49 -22.84
N PHE A 244 -8.25 1.36 -22.15
CA PHE A 244 -7.95 1.22 -20.75
C PHE A 244 -7.20 -0.08 -20.45
N LEU A 245 -6.39 -0.04 -19.39
CA LEU A 245 -5.73 -1.20 -18.82
C LEU A 245 -6.08 -1.30 -17.32
N VAL A 246 -6.43 -2.51 -16.89
CA VAL A 246 -6.59 -2.85 -15.48
C VAL A 246 -5.49 -3.85 -15.10
N ALA A 247 -4.53 -3.40 -14.29
CA ALA A 247 -3.42 -4.21 -13.80
C ALA A 247 -3.64 -4.60 -12.34
N GLY A 248 -3.62 -5.88 -12.07
CA GLY A 248 -3.83 -6.47 -10.74
C GLY A 248 -4.76 -7.66 -10.76
N SER A 249 -4.95 -8.27 -9.59
CA SER A 249 -5.85 -9.40 -9.36
C SER A 249 -6.61 -9.21 -8.06
N GLY A 250 -7.67 -9.98 -7.84
CA GLY A 250 -8.44 -9.89 -6.61
C GLY A 250 -9.86 -10.46 -6.73
N THR A 251 -10.57 -10.46 -5.62
CA THR A 251 -11.89 -11.11 -5.50
C THR A 251 -12.98 -10.49 -6.38
N ALA A 252 -12.85 -9.21 -6.76
CA ALA A 252 -13.81 -8.51 -7.62
C ALA A 252 -13.52 -8.67 -9.12
N GLU A 253 -12.48 -9.42 -9.53
CA GLU A 253 -12.06 -9.50 -10.94
C GLU A 253 -13.17 -10.00 -11.87
N SER A 254 -13.88 -11.05 -11.48
CA SER A 254 -14.97 -11.62 -12.28
C SER A 254 -16.13 -10.63 -12.46
N GLU A 255 -16.48 -9.90 -11.39
CA GLU A 255 -17.55 -8.90 -11.42
C GLU A 255 -17.17 -7.70 -12.30
N LEU A 256 -15.91 -7.23 -12.21
CA LEU A 256 -15.39 -6.14 -13.03
C LEU A 256 -15.36 -6.51 -14.52
N LYS A 257 -14.96 -7.73 -14.85
CA LYS A 257 -15.01 -8.24 -16.25
C LYS A 257 -16.46 -8.34 -16.76
N ALA A 258 -17.38 -8.84 -15.96
CA ALA A 258 -18.81 -8.88 -16.30
C ALA A 258 -19.40 -7.47 -16.49
N GLN A 259 -19.03 -6.50 -15.65
CA GLN A 259 -19.41 -5.09 -15.80
C GLN A 259 -18.86 -4.51 -17.11
N ALA A 260 -17.57 -4.71 -17.41
CA ALA A 260 -16.95 -4.25 -18.66
C ALA A 260 -17.64 -4.83 -19.89
N GLN A 261 -18.01 -6.11 -19.85
CA GLN A 261 -18.77 -6.75 -20.93
C GLN A 261 -20.18 -6.13 -21.08
N LYS A 262 -20.90 -5.92 -20.00
CA LYS A 262 -22.21 -5.27 -20.00
C LYS A 262 -22.16 -3.84 -20.58
N LEU A 263 -21.09 -3.11 -20.27
CA LEU A 263 -20.84 -1.76 -20.77
C LEU A 263 -20.25 -1.72 -22.18
N ARG A 264 -20.03 -2.88 -22.83
CA ARG A 264 -19.41 -3.05 -24.16
C ARG A 264 -18.00 -2.46 -24.23
N LEU A 265 -17.24 -2.61 -23.17
CA LEU A 265 -15.88 -2.04 -23.04
C LEU A 265 -14.76 -3.01 -23.45
N MET A 266 -15.08 -4.29 -23.71
CA MET A 266 -14.06 -5.32 -23.97
C MET A 266 -13.24 -5.07 -25.24
N GLU A 267 -13.75 -4.29 -26.20
CA GLU A 267 -13.02 -3.88 -27.39
C GLU A 267 -12.11 -2.65 -27.13
N HIS A 268 -12.32 -1.96 -26.00
CA HIS A 268 -11.63 -0.74 -25.64
C HIS A 268 -10.58 -0.93 -24.54
N GLY A 269 -10.39 -2.13 -24.01
CA GLY A 269 -9.43 -2.32 -22.93
C GLY A 269 -9.19 -3.76 -22.53
N SER A 270 -8.26 -3.93 -21.59
CA SER A 270 -7.78 -5.23 -21.16
C SER A 270 -7.57 -5.29 -19.65
N PHE A 271 -7.81 -6.48 -19.10
CA PHE A 271 -7.40 -6.88 -17.77
C PHE A 271 -6.12 -7.69 -17.90
N VAL A 272 -4.98 -7.13 -17.50
CA VAL A 272 -3.66 -7.74 -17.69
C VAL A 272 -3.24 -8.67 -16.54
N GLY A 273 -4.07 -8.71 -15.48
CA GLY A 273 -3.77 -9.53 -14.30
C GLY A 273 -2.66 -8.93 -13.44
N TRP A 274 -2.12 -9.75 -12.54
CA TRP A 274 -0.96 -9.38 -11.75
C TRP A 274 0.28 -9.31 -12.64
N THR A 275 1.09 -8.27 -12.47
CA THR A 275 2.32 -8.03 -13.26
C THR A 275 3.52 -7.87 -12.33
N GLY A 276 4.70 -8.28 -12.79
CA GLY A 276 5.96 -7.97 -12.11
C GLY A 276 6.24 -6.47 -12.07
N ASP A 277 7.19 -6.07 -11.23
CA ASP A 277 7.49 -4.64 -10.98
C ASP A 277 7.96 -3.92 -12.24
N ASP A 278 8.82 -4.54 -13.07
CA ASP A 278 9.33 -4.00 -14.33
C ASP A 278 8.21 -3.71 -15.34
N VAL A 279 7.27 -4.65 -15.48
CA VAL A 279 6.09 -4.47 -16.33
C VAL A 279 5.18 -3.39 -15.77
N LEU A 280 4.92 -3.39 -14.44
CA LEU A 280 4.10 -2.39 -13.80
C LEU A 280 4.66 -0.97 -13.98
N HIS A 281 5.96 -0.80 -13.74
CA HIS A 281 6.64 0.49 -13.93
C HIS A 281 6.58 0.94 -15.39
N SER A 282 6.64 -0.01 -16.33
CA SER A 282 6.47 0.26 -17.76
C SER A 282 5.06 0.72 -18.09
N LEU A 283 4.03 0.11 -17.47
CA LEU A 283 2.64 0.52 -17.67
C LEU A 283 2.41 1.97 -17.26
N TYR A 284 2.99 2.42 -16.13
CA TYR A 284 2.94 3.84 -15.75
C TYR A 284 3.58 4.74 -16.83
N ARG A 285 4.72 4.34 -17.39
CA ARG A 285 5.46 5.14 -18.37
C ARG A 285 4.77 5.27 -19.72
N ILE A 286 4.00 4.27 -20.12
CA ILE A 286 3.27 4.28 -21.40
C ILE A 286 1.86 4.85 -21.30
N ALA A 287 1.30 4.99 -20.10
CA ALA A 287 -0.06 5.48 -19.89
C ALA A 287 -0.14 7.01 -20.06
N ASP A 288 -1.22 7.48 -20.68
CA ASP A 288 -1.53 8.91 -20.76
C ASP A 288 -2.21 9.43 -19.49
N LEU A 289 -2.76 8.53 -18.68
CA LEU A 289 -3.46 8.83 -17.44
C LEU A 289 -3.48 7.61 -16.52
N CYS A 290 -3.14 7.79 -15.25
CA CYS A 290 -3.43 6.83 -14.20
C CYS A 290 -4.65 7.28 -13.38
N VAL A 291 -5.59 6.35 -13.15
CA VAL A 291 -6.81 6.60 -12.37
C VAL A 291 -6.78 5.80 -11.08
N VAL A 292 -6.95 6.49 -9.92
CA VAL A 292 -7.04 5.87 -8.59
C VAL A 292 -8.43 6.13 -8.00
N PRO A 293 -9.43 5.26 -8.30
CA PRO A 293 -10.83 5.51 -8.00
C PRO A 293 -11.28 5.01 -6.62
N SER A 294 -10.36 4.86 -5.68
CA SER A 294 -10.59 4.21 -4.39
C SER A 294 -11.73 4.83 -3.58
N LEU A 295 -12.52 3.97 -2.92
CA LEU A 295 -13.52 4.36 -1.93
C LEU A 295 -12.91 4.55 -0.55
N PHE A 296 -11.89 3.74 -0.25
CA PHE A 296 -11.03 3.84 0.92
C PHE A 296 -9.57 3.71 0.48
N GLU A 297 -8.75 4.68 0.83
CA GLU A 297 -7.33 4.68 0.53
C GLU A 297 -6.56 5.26 1.73
N PRO A 298 -5.83 4.41 2.44
CA PRO A 298 -5.02 4.85 3.58
C PRO A 298 -3.96 5.89 3.22
N PHE A 299 -3.31 5.73 2.06
CA PHE A 299 -2.25 6.63 1.60
C PHE A 299 -2.37 6.96 0.12
N GLY A 300 -2.07 6.02 -0.78
CA GLY A 300 -2.12 6.20 -2.23
C GLY A 300 -0.79 5.95 -2.94
N LEU A 301 -0.11 4.83 -2.62
CA LEU A 301 1.15 4.44 -3.25
C LEU A 301 1.05 4.42 -4.78
N VAL A 302 -0.06 3.92 -5.34
CA VAL A 302 -0.28 3.88 -6.79
C VAL A 302 -0.22 5.28 -7.43
N ALA A 303 -0.83 6.29 -6.77
CA ALA A 303 -0.75 7.66 -7.25
C ALA A 303 0.68 8.21 -7.19
N LEU A 304 1.41 7.87 -6.12
CA LEU A 304 2.79 8.28 -5.91
C LEU A 304 3.72 7.62 -6.95
N GLU A 305 3.56 6.32 -7.21
CA GLU A 305 4.29 5.57 -8.25
C GLU A 305 4.01 6.14 -9.66
N ALA A 306 2.74 6.42 -9.96
CA ALA A 306 2.36 7.05 -11.24
C ALA A 306 3.06 8.40 -11.43
N MET A 307 2.97 9.29 -10.43
CA MET A 307 3.63 10.59 -10.47
C MET A 307 5.15 10.48 -10.59
N ALA A 308 5.78 9.59 -9.83
CA ALA A 308 7.23 9.35 -9.89
C ALA A 308 7.68 8.77 -11.24
N SER A 309 6.79 8.07 -11.94
CA SER A 309 7.02 7.55 -13.29
C SER A 309 6.73 8.56 -14.42
N GLY A 310 6.31 9.80 -14.08
CA GLY A 310 5.91 10.80 -15.04
C GLY A 310 4.52 10.57 -15.68
N CYS A 311 3.69 9.71 -15.07
CA CYS A 311 2.31 9.49 -15.49
C CYS A 311 1.38 10.49 -14.78
N PRO A 312 0.60 11.31 -15.51
CA PRO A 312 -0.37 12.19 -14.89
C PRO A 312 -1.45 11.36 -14.19
N CYS A 313 -1.92 11.80 -13.03
CA CYS A 313 -2.91 11.04 -12.28
C CYS A 313 -4.17 11.83 -11.92
N ILE A 314 -5.29 11.11 -11.87
CA ILE A 314 -6.51 11.58 -11.22
C ILE A 314 -6.91 10.61 -10.12
N VAL A 315 -7.30 11.16 -8.98
CA VAL A 315 -7.59 10.38 -7.79
C VAL A 315 -8.96 10.73 -7.21
N ALA A 316 -9.59 9.77 -6.53
CA ALA A 316 -10.79 10.04 -5.77
C ALA A 316 -10.48 11.03 -4.62
N ASP A 317 -11.38 11.99 -4.37
CA ASP A 317 -11.27 12.91 -3.24
C ASP A 317 -11.62 12.19 -1.93
N THR A 318 -10.72 11.32 -1.47
CA THR A 318 -10.91 10.46 -0.28
C THR A 318 -9.59 10.14 0.40
N GLY A 319 -9.65 9.92 1.71
CA GLY A 319 -8.56 9.34 2.48
C GLY A 319 -7.22 10.05 2.34
N GLY A 320 -6.16 9.26 2.38
CA GLY A 320 -4.78 9.72 2.19
C GLY A 320 -4.47 10.23 0.77
N LEU A 321 -5.31 9.93 -0.23
CA LEU A 321 -5.17 10.53 -1.57
C LEU A 321 -5.21 12.06 -1.54
N ARG A 322 -5.89 12.66 -0.56
CA ARG A 322 -5.92 14.11 -0.36
C ARG A 322 -4.57 14.69 0.05
N GLU A 323 -3.72 13.86 0.64
CA GLU A 323 -2.38 14.25 1.10
C GLU A 323 -1.34 14.02 -0.02
N VAL A 324 -1.49 12.94 -0.79
CA VAL A 324 -0.65 12.63 -1.95
C VAL A 324 -0.93 13.58 -3.11
N VAL A 325 -2.21 13.94 -3.37
CA VAL A 325 -2.63 14.90 -4.39
C VAL A 325 -3.40 16.04 -3.70
N PRO A 326 -2.70 17.00 -3.05
CA PRO A 326 -3.34 18.06 -2.28
C PRO A 326 -4.02 19.10 -3.19
N GLY A 327 -5.21 19.57 -2.77
CA GLY A 327 -6.04 20.49 -3.58
C GLY A 327 -5.42 21.87 -3.89
N GLY A 328 -4.41 22.28 -3.15
CA GLY A 328 -3.70 23.54 -3.35
C GLY A 328 -2.48 23.47 -4.27
N ARG A 329 -2.14 22.26 -4.77
CA ARG A 329 -1.01 22.03 -5.67
C ARG A 329 -1.47 21.42 -6.99
N ARG A 330 -0.72 21.72 -8.05
CA ARG A 330 -1.01 21.18 -9.40
C ARG A 330 -0.16 19.95 -9.69
N VAL A 331 -0.35 18.89 -8.88
CA VAL A 331 0.41 17.62 -9.02
C VAL A 331 -0.46 16.48 -9.57
N GLY A 332 -1.74 16.71 -9.72
CA GLY A 332 -2.76 15.79 -10.21
C GLY A 332 -4.15 16.42 -10.05
N LEU A 333 -5.18 15.73 -10.52
CA LEU A 333 -6.55 16.19 -10.35
C LEU A 333 -7.31 15.28 -9.38
N ARG A 334 -8.25 15.85 -8.61
CA ARG A 334 -9.17 15.10 -7.77
C ARG A 334 -10.58 15.16 -8.35
N PHE A 335 -11.26 14.02 -8.36
CA PHE A 335 -12.67 13.94 -8.69
C PHE A 335 -13.50 13.62 -7.44
N ARG A 336 -14.78 14.01 -7.43
CA ARG A 336 -15.67 13.69 -6.33
C ARG A 336 -15.75 12.18 -6.12
N ALA A 337 -15.41 11.72 -4.93
CA ALA A 337 -15.47 10.30 -4.59
C ALA A 337 -16.86 9.72 -4.89
N ARG A 338 -16.91 8.48 -5.38
CA ARG A 338 -18.13 7.74 -5.76
C ARG A 338 -18.92 8.37 -6.93
N ASP A 339 -18.32 9.27 -7.72
CA ASP A 339 -18.98 9.94 -8.83
C ASP A 339 -18.28 9.67 -10.18
N PRO A 340 -18.72 8.64 -10.95
CA PRO A 340 -18.16 8.33 -12.26
C PRO A 340 -18.25 9.49 -13.27
N ARG A 341 -19.26 10.39 -13.13
CA ARG A 341 -19.39 11.55 -14.01
C ARG A 341 -18.33 12.60 -13.72
N SER A 342 -17.99 12.79 -12.43
CA SER A 342 -16.90 13.67 -12.01
C SER A 342 -15.56 13.10 -12.48
N LEU A 343 -15.35 11.79 -12.37
CA LEU A 343 -14.16 11.09 -12.87
C LEU A 343 -14.02 11.33 -14.38
N ALA A 344 -15.08 11.05 -15.17
CA ALA A 344 -15.04 11.23 -16.63
C ALA A 344 -14.69 12.67 -17.04
N ARG A 345 -15.23 13.69 -16.34
CA ARG A 345 -14.88 15.10 -16.63
C ARG A 345 -13.42 15.43 -16.38
N MET A 346 -12.86 14.96 -15.25
CA MET A 346 -11.45 15.21 -14.93
C MET A 346 -10.53 14.47 -15.91
N ALA A 347 -10.89 13.25 -16.30
CA ALA A 347 -10.15 12.48 -17.29
C ALA A 347 -10.22 13.15 -18.69
N GLU A 348 -11.40 13.58 -19.14
CA GLU A 348 -11.58 14.33 -20.39
C GLU A 348 -10.71 15.59 -20.40
N GLN A 349 -10.75 16.39 -19.34
CA GLN A 349 -9.94 17.60 -19.20
C GLN A 349 -8.45 17.30 -19.34
N LEU A 350 -7.94 16.27 -18.64
CA LEU A 350 -6.50 15.97 -18.62
C LEU A 350 -6.02 15.34 -19.93
N LEU A 351 -6.85 14.53 -20.58
CA LEU A 351 -6.52 13.88 -21.86
C LEU A 351 -6.64 14.81 -23.06
N SER A 352 -7.37 15.94 -22.93
CA SER A 352 -7.58 16.93 -24.00
C SER A 352 -6.68 18.16 -23.90
N ASP A 353 -6.00 18.40 -22.76
CA ASP A 353 -5.16 19.59 -22.52
C ASP A 353 -3.72 19.15 -22.23
N ASP A 354 -2.92 19.05 -23.29
CA ASP A 354 -1.52 18.66 -23.21
C ASP A 354 -0.70 19.65 -22.34
N ALA A 355 -0.99 20.95 -22.41
CA ALA A 355 -0.31 21.95 -21.60
C ALA A 355 -0.62 21.82 -20.10
N LEU A 356 -1.84 21.46 -19.76
CA LEU A 356 -2.22 21.11 -18.38
C LEU A 356 -1.49 19.86 -17.92
N ARG A 357 -1.50 18.82 -18.73
CA ARG A 357 -0.82 17.55 -18.44
C ARG A 357 0.66 17.75 -18.17
N ASP A 358 1.36 18.45 -19.06
CA ASP A 358 2.80 18.66 -18.93
C ASP A 358 3.17 19.45 -17.66
N ARG A 359 2.35 20.46 -17.30
CA ARG A 359 2.52 21.17 -16.03
C ARG A 359 2.31 20.28 -14.81
N LEU A 360 1.26 19.45 -14.83
CA LEU A 360 0.97 18.54 -13.70
C LEU A 360 2.10 17.51 -13.52
N VAL A 361 2.61 16.96 -14.62
CA VAL A 361 3.73 15.99 -14.59
C VAL A 361 5.00 16.63 -14.03
N ALA A 362 5.35 17.84 -14.48
CA ALA A 362 6.53 18.55 -13.97
C ALA A 362 6.42 18.84 -12.46
N GLU A 363 5.28 19.41 -12.02
CA GLU A 363 5.07 19.72 -10.59
C GLU A 363 4.99 18.43 -9.73
N ALA A 364 4.43 17.34 -10.27
CA ALA A 364 4.35 16.05 -9.59
C ALA A 364 5.75 15.43 -9.40
N GLY A 365 6.62 15.51 -10.41
CA GLY A 365 7.99 15.02 -10.33
C GLY A 365 8.80 15.66 -9.19
N GLU A 366 8.62 16.98 -8.97
CA GLU A 366 9.23 17.67 -7.83
C GLU A 366 8.56 17.32 -6.49
N TRP A 367 7.23 17.15 -6.53
CA TRP A 367 6.44 16.86 -5.33
C TRP A 367 6.77 15.51 -4.71
N VAL A 368 6.97 14.47 -5.53
CA VAL A 368 7.23 13.10 -5.05
C VAL A 368 8.54 12.99 -4.28
N LEU A 369 9.52 13.86 -4.53
CA LEU A 369 10.80 13.88 -3.82
C LEU A 369 10.67 14.19 -2.31
N ARG A 370 9.49 14.65 -1.87
CA ARG A 370 9.18 14.84 -0.44
C ARG A 370 8.84 13.57 0.30
N PHE A 371 8.60 12.50 -0.42
CA PHE A 371 8.29 11.19 0.12
C PHE A 371 9.54 10.31 0.11
N ASP A 372 10.61 10.81 0.67
CA ASP A 372 11.91 10.12 0.72
C ASP A 372 11.94 9.09 1.86
N TRP A 373 12.42 7.90 1.56
CA TRP A 373 12.58 6.83 2.55
C TRP A 373 13.55 7.17 3.68
N ALA A 374 14.58 7.98 3.43
CA ALA A 374 15.48 8.45 4.49
C ALA A 374 14.74 9.32 5.52
N ASP A 375 13.82 10.19 5.07
CA ASP A 375 12.95 10.97 5.94
C ASP A 375 11.94 10.10 6.72
N VAL A 376 11.37 9.09 6.07
CA VAL A 376 10.48 8.12 6.72
C VAL A 376 11.20 7.36 7.83
N ALA A 377 12.42 6.87 7.55
CA ALA A 377 13.24 6.18 8.54
C ALA A 377 13.65 7.08 9.70
N ARG A 378 14.05 8.33 9.42
CA ARG A 378 14.41 9.31 10.46
C ARG A 378 13.21 9.59 11.39
N GLN A 379 12.03 9.89 10.85
CA GLN A 379 10.82 10.11 11.63
C GLN A 379 10.45 8.87 12.45
N THR A 380 10.63 7.66 11.91
CA THR A 380 10.39 6.41 12.63
C THR A 380 11.42 6.21 13.76
N ALA A 381 12.70 6.51 13.52
CA ALA A 381 13.76 6.45 14.53
C ALA A 381 13.53 7.47 15.65
N ASP A 382 12.98 8.64 15.35
CA ASP A 382 12.58 9.64 16.39
C ASP A 382 11.49 9.06 17.32
N VAL A 383 10.48 8.35 16.76
CA VAL A 383 9.45 7.65 17.56
C VAL A 383 10.08 6.55 18.44
N TYR A 384 11.07 5.82 17.91
CA TYR A 384 11.80 4.81 18.70
C TYR A 384 12.56 5.45 19.88
N ALA A 385 13.24 6.56 19.63
CA ALA A 385 13.98 7.30 20.66
C ALA A 385 13.05 7.82 21.78
N ASP A 386 11.90 8.37 21.42
CA ASP A 386 10.88 8.82 22.36
C ASP A 386 10.38 7.69 23.26
N LEU A 387 10.10 6.51 22.67
CA LEU A 387 9.64 5.34 23.41
C LEU A 387 10.70 4.80 24.37
N ARG A 388 11.97 4.82 23.96
CA ARG A 388 13.09 4.42 24.82
C ARG A 388 13.28 5.41 25.97
N GLY A 389 13.21 6.72 25.72
CA GLY A 389 13.34 7.77 26.73
C GLY A 389 12.23 7.76 27.77
N ALA A 390 11.00 7.42 27.39
CA ALA A 390 9.84 7.37 28.27
C ALA A 390 9.91 6.26 29.35
N ARG A 391 10.77 5.25 29.20
CA ARG A 391 10.94 4.14 30.17
C ARG A 391 12.16 4.27 31.09
N VAL A 392 12.90 5.36 31.02
CA VAL A 392 14.07 5.60 31.87
C VAL A 392 13.70 6.19 33.27
N TRP A 393 12.39 6.18 33.63
CA TRP A 393 11.91 6.69 34.95
C TRP A 393 11.15 5.64 35.74
#